data_d01fb11fce56e2d7f17f102abf977e14
#
_entry.id   d01fb11fce56e2d7f17f102abf977e14
#
_cell.length_a   1.000
_cell.length_b   1.000
_cell.length_c   1.000
_cell.angle_alpha   90.00
_cell.angle_beta   90.00
_cell.angle_gamma   90.00
#
_symmetry.space_group_name_H-M   'P 1'
#
loop_
_entity.id
_entity.type
_entity.pdbx_description
1 polymer ?
#
loop_
_entity_poly.entity_id
_entity_poly.type
_entity_poly.pdbx_seq_one_letter_code
_entity_poly.pdbx_strand_id
1 'polypeptide(L)'
;SLAEISENEDFDATISLVDEAELTRRYELALETDNPQINYTLDLSDSQFMDIELAGTKVVVGAIPLKEVVKIQGIKDGSLFQKNVRQSLGNSNTVNKKIRQTLLGDKHKDFFFFHNGITAICDRMDLENNQLKMYGLSVVNGCQSLNTIQSCSETVKKLEETYVLFRFYEIPQRDRADLISINTNSQSAVKPRDLRSNDKRVLNLKRQFEQKYAQGYFVTKRGEVAPSDKDKNYVIDLSDLGKYLIAWHSQRPNISYGETKIFDKYFEILFKRDYKPENIQALNLWMTTIKKYWVESNPLRLNETLLSMKAYAPFHHLYAISIMFSIANNQQDRVPEPYVTWTNANTANMVEQIIKMTASCLNSALKSASTRTVPNNGIFSPQNWIKSKQSLNDINFAIQNY
;
A
#
# COMPACT_ATOMS: atom_id res chain seq x y z
N SER A 1 -45.62 -11.83 -19.28
CA SER A 1 -45.36 -10.46 -18.76
C SER A 1 -45.05 -10.51 -17.27
N LEU A 2 -44.57 -9.44 -16.67
CA LEU A 2 -44.28 -9.38 -15.20
C LEU A 2 -45.54 -9.62 -14.35
N ALA A 3 -46.74 -9.28 -14.89
CA ALA A 3 -48.04 -9.56 -14.27
C ALA A 3 -48.39 -11.06 -14.24
N GLU A 4 -47.99 -11.82 -15.25
CA GLU A 4 -48.26 -13.27 -15.33
C GLU A 4 -47.45 -14.07 -14.33
N ILE A 5 -46.31 -13.56 -13.90
CA ILE A 5 -45.45 -14.22 -12.89
C ILE A 5 -46.01 -14.04 -11.48
N SER A 6 -46.66 -12.91 -11.20
CA SER A 6 -47.25 -12.61 -9.89
C SER A 6 -48.60 -13.28 -9.62
N GLU A 7 -49.25 -13.85 -10.65
CA GLU A 7 -50.53 -14.55 -10.55
C GLU A 7 -50.38 -16.09 -10.43
N ASN A 8 -49.17 -16.61 -10.39
CA ASN A 8 -48.95 -18.06 -10.25
C ASN A 8 -48.91 -18.43 -8.75
N GLU A 9 -49.90 -19.17 -8.30
CA GLU A 9 -50.08 -19.58 -6.89
C GLU A 9 -49.01 -20.58 -6.39
N ASP A 10 -48.13 -21.12 -7.27
CA ASP A 10 -47.14 -22.13 -6.93
C ASP A 10 -45.80 -21.55 -6.40
N PHE A 11 -45.56 -20.24 -6.47
CA PHE A 11 -44.37 -19.62 -5.87
C PHE A 11 -44.54 -18.12 -5.59
N ASP A 12 -43.92 -17.72 -4.50
CA ASP A 12 -43.91 -16.32 -4.05
C ASP A 12 -42.77 -15.58 -4.76
N ALA A 13 -43.11 -14.73 -5.74
CA ALA A 13 -42.14 -13.99 -6.53
C ALA A 13 -42.13 -12.51 -6.16
N THR A 14 -41.02 -12.01 -5.65
CA THR A 14 -40.82 -10.59 -5.38
C THR A 14 -39.93 -10.00 -6.46
N ILE A 15 -40.42 -8.97 -7.15
CA ILE A 15 -39.67 -8.23 -8.18
C ILE A 15 -39.17 -6.94 -7.54
N SER A 16 -37.85 -6.75 -7.52
CA SER A 16 -37.21 -5.52 -7.10
C SER A 16 -36.44 -4.90 -8.25
N LEU A 17 -36.65 -3.61 -8.49
CA LEU A 17 -35.82 -2.82 -9.41
C LEU A 17 -34.47 -2.55 -8.74
N VAL A 18 -33.41 -2.91 -9.43
CA VAL A 18 -32.03 -2.67 -8.99
C VAL A 18 -31.43 -1.68 -9.99
N ASP A 19 -31.27 -0.45 -9.57
CA ASP A 19 -30.56 0.58 -10.34
C ASP A 19 -29.03 0.45 -10.19
N GLU A 20 -28.28 1.26 -10.93
CA GLU A 20 -26.82 1.25 -10.89
C GLU A 20 -26.27 1.53 -9.48
N ALA A 21 -26.92 2.43 -8.73
CA ALA A 21 -26.51 2.78 -7.37
C ALA A 21 -26.73 1.61 -6.41
N GLU A 22 -27.86 0.93 -6.47
CA GLU A 22 -28.18 -0.25 -5.66
C GLU A 22 -27.32 -1.46 -6.07
N LEU A 23 -27.05 -1.64 -7.37
CA LEU A 23 -26.12 -2.68 -7.84
C LEU A 23 -24.72 -2.43 -7.32
N THR A 24 -24.24 -1.20 -7.38
CA THR A 24 -22.95 -0.77 -6.84
C THR A 24 -22.89 -1.00 -5.33
N ARG A 25 -23.95 -0.63 -4.60
CA ARG A 25 -24.06 -0.86 -3.16
C ARG A 25 -24.02 -2.35 -2.81
N ARG A 26 -24.79 -3.19 -3.53
CA ARG A 26 -24.79 -4.66 -3.30
C ARG A 26 -23.45 -5.28 -3.63
N TYR A 27 -22.80 -4.79 -4.68
CA TYR A 27 -21.47 -5.23 -5.06
C TYR A 27 -20.42 -4.84 -4.00
N GLU A 28 -20.48 -3.61 -3.46
CA GLU A 28 -19.62 -3.17 -2.36
C GLU A 28 -19.86 -4.02 -1.10
N LEU A 29 -21.12 -4.31 -0.75
CA LEU A 29 -21.47 -5.21 0.36
C LEU A 29 -20.96 -6.65 0.14
N ALA A 30 -21.07 -7.18 -1.07
CA ALA A 30 -20.54 -8.51 -1.40
C ALA A 30 -19.01 -8.57 -1.28
N LEU A 31 -18.31 -7.49 -1.61
CA LEU A 31 -16.86 -7.37 -1.39
C LEU A 31 -16.47 -7.27 0.09
N GLU A 32 -17.37 -6.73 0.93
CA GLU A 32 -17.18 -6.70 2.38
C GLU A 32 -17.37 -8.09 3.02
N THR A 33 -18.18 -8.97 2.44
CA THR A 33 -18.41 -10.34 2.94
C THR A 33 -17.22 -11.27 2.72
N ASP A 34 -16.29 -10.97 1.81
CA ASP A 34 -15.02 -11.70 1.69
C ASP A 34 -14.03 -11.38 2.83
N ASN A 35 -14.34 -10.38 3.67
CA ASN A 35 -13.58 -10.04 4.85
C ASN A 35 -14.37 -10.43 6.11
N PRO A 36 -13.93 -11.45 6.86
CA PRO A 36 -14.64 -11.88 8.05
C PRO A 36 -14.75 -10.72 9.06
N GLN A 37 -15.97 -10.26 9.31
CA GLN A 37 -16.22 -9.28 10.36
C GLN A 37 -15.94 -9.91 11.71
N ILE A 38 -15.11 -9.22 12.53
CA ILE A 38 -14.83 -9.69 13.88
C ILE A 38 -15.91 -9.21 14.81
N ASN A 39 -16.64 -10.15 15.38
CA ASN A 39 -17.54 -9.90 16.49
C ASN A 39 -16.87 -10.39 17.77
N TYR A 40 -16.78 -9.53 18.77
CA TYR A 40 -16.07 -9.83 20.01
C TYR A 40 -16.78 -9.27 21.23
N THR A 41 -16.78 -10.04 22.31
CA THR A 41 -17.26 -9.57 23.62
C THR A 41 -16.06 -9.43 24.54
N LEU A 42 -15.81 -8.18 24.99
CA LEU A 42 -14.72 -7.85 25.91
C LEU A 42 -15.26 -7.75 27.32
N ASP A 43 -14.62 -8.46 28.24
CA ASP A 43 -14.91 -8.37 29.66
C ASP A 43 -14.24 -7.14 30.26
N LEU A 44 -15.05 -6.22 30.79
CA LEU A 44 -14.63 -4.98 31.42
C LEU A 44 -14.71 -5.02 32.97
N SER A 45 -14.95 -6.20 33.57
CA SER A 45 -15.14 -6.33 35.01
C SER A 45 -13.94 -5.83 35.83
N ASP A 46 -12.73 -6.03 35.35
CA ASP A 46 -11.48 -5.55 35.96
C ASP A 46 -10.97 -4.23 35.34
N SER A 47 -11.81 -3.53 34.57
CA SER A 47 -11.42 -2.32 33.83
C SER A 47 -11.94 -1.06 34.51
N GLN A 48 -11.22 0.06 34.35
CA GLN A 48 -11.72 1.40 34.68
C GLN A 48 -12.09 2.09 33.36
N PHE A 49 -13.39 2.33 33.14
CA PHE A 49 -13.88 2.86 31.88
C PHE A 49 -15.03 3.88 32.07
N MET A 50 -15.22 4.65 30.99
CA MET A 50 -16.38 5.54 30.81
C MET A 50 -17.14 5.08 29.56
N ASP A 51 -18.47 5.03 29.69
CA ASP A 51 -19.41 4.86 28.57
C ASP A 51 -20.11 6.20 28.38
N ILE A 52 -19.89 6.82 27.23
CA ILE A 52 -20.35 8.18 26.93
C ILE A 52 -20.83 8.28 25.49
N GLU A 53 -21.65 9.28 25.21
CA GLU A 53 -22.04 9.66 23.87
C GLU A 53 -21.43 11.01 23.50
N LEU A 54 -20.67 11.08 22.39
CA LEU A 54 -20.05 12.29 21.88
C LEU A 54 -20.46 12.54 20.44
N ALA A 55 -21.08 13.67 20.18
CA ALA A 55 -21.53 14.05 18.83
C ALA A 55 -22.36 12.94 18.14
N GLY A 56 -23.29 12.32 18.87
CA GLY A 56 -24.13 11.23 18.39
C GLY A 56 -23.40 9.90 18.15
N THR A 57 -22.25 9.72 18.80
CA THR A 57 -21.42 8.53 18.67
C THR A 57 -21.24 7.90 20.04
N LYS A 58 -21.56 6.62 20.17
CA LYS A 58 -21.22 5.86 21.39
C LYS A 58 -19.71 5.68 21.49
N VAL A 59 -19.19 5.92 22.68
CA VAL A 59 -17.75 5.84 22.95
C VAL A 59 -17.56 5.13 24.30
N VAL A 60 -16.76 4.06 24.28
CA VAL A 60 -16.24 3.46 25.51
C VAL A 60 -14.73 3.70 25.54
N VAL A 61 -14.26 4.32 26.64
CA VAL A 61 -12.84 4.62 26.82
C VAL A 61 -12.39 4.25 28.22
N GLY A 62 -11.26 3.56 28.34
CA GLY A 62 -10.80 3.15 29.65
C GLY A 62 -9.44 2.48 29.70
N ALA A 63 -9.02 2.18 30.92
CA ALA A 63 -7.85 1.36 31.22
C ALA A 63 -8.27 -0.12 31.20
N ILE A 64 -7.85 -0.84 30.15
CA ILE A 64 -8.22 -2.23 29.93
C ILE A 64 -7.04 -3.12 30.35
N PRO A 65 -7.24 -4.16 31.18
CA PRO A 65 -6.20 -5.10 31.55
C PRO A 65 -5.61 -5.79 30.32
N LEU A 66 -4.29 -5.86 30.20
CA LEU A 66 -3.65 -6.49 29.05
C LEU A 66 -4.00 -7.99 28.94
N LYS A 67 -4.30 -8.66 30.07
CA LYS A 67 -4.77 -10.07 30.07
C LYS A 67 -6.07 -10.26 29.27
N GLU A 68 -6.94 -9.22 29.22
CA GLU A 68 -8.16 -9.24 28.41
C GLU A 68 -7.88 -8.88 26.97
N VAL A 69 -6.97 -7.92 26.73
CA VAL A 69 -6.58 -7.48 25.38
C VAL A 69 -5.98 -8.62 24.54
N VAL A 70 -5.17 -9.49 25.13
CA VAL A 70 -4.56 -10.62 24.40
C VAL A 70 -5.55 -11.72 23.99
N LYS A 71 -6.78 -11.67 24.53
CA LYS A 71 -7.86 -12.60 24.13
C LYS A 71 -8.61 -12.14 22.88
N ILE A 72 -8.45 -10.87 22.45
CA ILE A 72 -9.14 -10.33 21.29
C ILE A 72 -8.73 -11.14 20.06
N GLN A 73 -9.74 -11.59 19.30
CA GLN A 73 -9.56 -12.38 18.08
C GLN A 73 -9.04 -11.50 16.94
N GLY A 74 -8.41 -12.13 15.94
CA GLY A 74 -7.97 -11.43 14.73
C GLY A 74 -6.65 -10.68 14.85
N ILE A 75 -5.96 -10.70 16.02
CA ILE A 75 -4.64 -10.07 16.17
C ILE A 75 -3.58 -10.89 15.43
N LYS A 76 -3.61 -12.24 15.55
CA LYS A 76 -2.57 -13.14 15.03
C LYS A 76 -2.59 -13.24 13.50
N ASP A 77 -3.77 -13.33 12.92
CA ASP A 77 -3.98 -13.45 11.47
C ASP A 77 -4.12 -12.10 10.78
N GLY A 78 -4.17 -11.00 11.55
CA GLY A 78 -4.26 -9.64 11.04
C GLY A 78 -5.67 -9.19 10.65
N SER A 79 -6.69 -10.05 10.78
CA SER A 79 -8.08 -9.72 10.41
C SER A 79 -8.65 -8.55 11.21
N LEU A 80 -8.18 -8.35 12.47
CA LEU A 80 -8.55 -7.19 13.29
C LEU A 80 -8.06 -5.83 12.73
N PHE A 81 -7.13 -5.83 11.79
CA PHE A 81 -6.47 -4.60 11.30
C PHE A 81 -6.88 -4.20 9.88
N GLN A 82 -7.96 -4.75 9.35
CA GLN A 82 -8.36 -4.54 7.95
C GLN A 82 -8.66 -3.07 7.62
N LYS A 83 -9.33 -2.35 8.53
CA LYS A 83 -9.59 -0.90 8.38
C LYS A 83 -8.39 -0.02 8.76
N ASN A 84 -7.25 -0.60 9.15
CA ASN A 84 -6.03 0.17 9.47
C ASN A 84 -5.24 0.49 8.20
N VAL A 85 -4.84 1.73 8.02
CA VAL A 85 -4.01 2.18 6.89
C VAL A 85 -2.55 1.70 6.95
N ARG A 86 -2.13 1.12 8.09
CA ARG A 86 -0.77 0.60 8.32
C ARG A 86 -0.84 -0.77 8.96
N GLN A 87 -0.13 -1.72 8.37
CA GLN A 87 0.18 -2.99 9.04
C GLN A 87 1.45 -2.87 9.90
N SER A 88 1.70 -3.85 10.76
CA SER A 88 2.87 -3.86 11.64
C SER A 88 4.18 -3.81 10.84
N LEU A 89 5.11 -2.94 11.25
CA LEU A 89 6.44 -2.78 10.66
C LEU A 89 7.43 -3.90 11.06
N GLY A 90 6.95 -5.01 11.58
CA GLY A 90 7.76 -6.15 12.04
C GLY A 90 8.36 -5.95 13.45
N ASN A 91 8.88 -7.04 14.02
CA ASN A 91 9.37 -7.09 15.41
C ASN A 91 10.70 -6.35 15.66
N SER A 92 11.38 -5.90 14.60
CA SER A 92 12.70 -5.25 14.69
C SER A 92 12.63 -3.73 14.94
N ASN A 93 11.44 -3.13 14.92
CA ASN A 93 11.27 -1.70 15.14
C ASN A 93 11.64 -1.32 16.59
N THR A 94 12.31 -0.17 16.77
CA THR A 94 12.72 0.37 18.09
C THR A 94 11.54 0.53 19.06
N VAL A 95 10.34 0.88 18.56
CA VAL A 95 9.13 1.03 19.38
C VAL A 95 8.69 -0.33 19.92
N ASN A 96 8.65 -1.37 19.09
CA ASN A 96 8.27 -2.72 19.48
C ASN A 96 9.25 -3.29 20.51
N LYS A 97 10.55 -3.01 20.39
CA LYS A 97 11.57 -3.40 21.37
C LYS A 97 11.30 -2.75 22.74
N LYS A 98 10.97 -1.45 22.77
CA LYS A 98 10.63 -0.75 24.01
C LYS A 98 9.37 -1.30 24.68
N ILE A 99 8.31 -1.53 23.90
CA ILE A 99 7.05 -2.13 24.40
C ILE A 99 7.36 -3.50 25.03
N ARG A 100 8.09 -4.36 24.31
CA ARG A 100 8.47 -5.68 24.81
C ARG A 100 9.31 -5.61 26.10
N GLN A 101 10.28 -4.70 26.14
CA GLN A 101 11.14 -4.50 27.32
C GLN A 101 10.33 -4.06 28.55
N THR A 102 9.33 -3.18 28.36
CA THR A 102 8.44 -2.76 29.45
C THR A 102 7.59 -3.93 29.94
N LEU A 103 7.00 -4.73 29.04
CA LEU A 103 6.14 -5.85 29.41
C LEU A 103 6.88 -7.02 30.07
N LEU A 104 8.13 -7.25 29.70
CA LEU A 104 8.93 -8.34 30.26
C LEU A 104 9.77 -7.92 31.49
N GLY A 105 9.78 -6.63 31.81
CA GLY A 105 10.56 -6.06 32.92
C GLY A 105 9.69 -5.69 34.12
N ASP A 106 10.33 -5.19 35.17
CA ASP A 106 9.70 -4.81 36.45
C ASP A 106 8.76 -3.60 36.32
N LYS A 107 8.81 -2.86 35.21
CA LYS A 107 8.02 -1.66 34.96
C LYS A 107 6.73 -1.93 34.19
N HIS A 108 6.25 -3.18 34.14
CA HIS A 108 5.03 -3.52 33.39
C HIS A 108 3.78 -2.77 33.92
N LYS A 109 3.70 -2.46 35.23
CA LYS A 109 2.59 -1.68 35.82
C LYS A 109 2.53 -0.24 35.29
N ASP A 110 3.68 0.31 34.88
CA ASP A 110 3.76 1.66 34.29
C ASP A 110 3.38 1.68 32.78
N PHE A 111 3.03 0.54 32.20
CA PHE A 111 2.75 0.43 30.77
C PHE A 111 1.67 1.41 30.30
N PHE A 112 0.64 1.62 31.10
CA PHE A 112 -0.44 2.58 30.82
C PHE A 112 0.10 4.01 30.58
N PHE A 113 1.10 4.43 31.36
CA PHE A 113 1.67 5.78 31.28
C PHE A 113 2.68 5.93 30.15
N PHE A 114 3.28 4.83 29.69
CA PHE A 114 4.29 4.82 28.62
C PHE A 114 3.72 4.60 27.23
N HIS A 115 2.41 4.30 27.14
CA HIS A 115 1.75 3.91 25.91
C HIS A 115 0.66 4.91 25.48
N ASN A 116 0.64 5.28 24.17
CA ASN A 116 -0.31 6.27 23.64
C ASN A 116 -1.76 5.76 23.53
N GLY A 117 -2.01 4.50 23.89
CA GLY A 117 -3.33 3.88 23.78
C GLY A 117 -3.58 3.22 22.42
N ILE A 118 -4.72 2.54 22.35
CA ILE A 118 -5.21 1.81 21.20
C ILE A 118 -6.59 2.39 20.85
N THR A 119 -6.88 2.51 19.56
CA THR A 119 -8.19 2.96 19.08
C THR A 119 -8.79 1.89 18.17
N ALA A 120 -10.00 1.49 18.49
CA ALA A 120 -10.82 0.58 17.70
C ALA A 120 -12.14 1.23 17.31
N ILE A 121 -12.68 0.78 16.20
CA ILE A 121 -14.02 1.13 15.72
C ILE A 121 -14.83 -0.14 15.56
N CYS A 122 -16.13 -0.04 15.68
CA CYS A 122 -17.07 -1.12 15.39
C CYS A 122 -18.32 -0.54 14.72
N ASP A 123 -19.07 -1.40 14.03
CA ASP A 123 -20.31 -0.99 13.37
C ASP A 123 -21.43 -0.79 14.40
N ARG A 124 -21.42 -1.61 15.47
CA ARG A 124 -22.34 -1.51 16.61
C ARG A 124 -21.66 -2.02 17.87
N MET A 125 -21.99 -1.41 19.03
CA MET A 125 -21.60 -1.92 20.35
C MET A 125 -22.73 -1.83 21.37
N ASP A 126 -22.81 -2.86 22.20
CA ASP A 126 -23.76 -2.96 23.31
C ASP A 126 -22.98 -3.25 24.60
N LEU A 127 -23.22 -2.45 25.64
CA LEU A 127 -22.60 -2.63 26.96
C LEU A 127 -23.64 -3.10 27.95
N GLU A 128 -23.48 -4.31 28.46
CA GLU A 128 -24.37 -4.91 29.46
C GLU A 128 -23.55 -5.70 30.49
N ASN A 129 -23.80 -5.46 31.78
CA ASN A 129 -23.14 -6.19 32.88
C ASN A 129 -21.58 -6.25 32.75
N ASN A 130 -20.96 -5.13 32.43
CA ASN A 130 -19.52 -5.02 32.16
C ASN A 130 -19.01 -5.89 30.97
N GLN A 131 -19.91 -6.38 30.11
CA GLN A 131 -19.58 -7.07 28.89
C GLN A 131 -19.82 -6.13 27.72
N LEU A 132 -18.74 -5.75 27.02
CA LEU A 132 -18.81 -4.92 25.82
C LEU A 132 -18.87 -5.81 24.59
N LYS A 133 -20.06 -5.96 24.02
CA LYS A 133 -20.29 -6.71 22.76
C LYS A 133 -20.07 -5.77 21.57
N MET A 134 -19.15 -6.11 20.69
CA MET A 134 -18.79 -5.32 19.51
C MET A 134 -18.99 -6.14 18.24
N TYR A 135 -19.59 -5.53 17.24
CA TYR A 135 -19.86 -6.12 15.92
C TYR A 135 -19.08 -5.34 14.86
N GLY A 136 -18.38 -6.05 13.98
CA GLY A 136 -17.53 -5.43 12.96
C GLY A 136 -16.31 -4.71 13.54
N LEU A 137 -15.72 -5.28 14.61
CA LEU A 137 -14.58 -4.68 15.31
C LEU A 137 -13.35 -4.60 14.41
N SER A 138 -12.72 -3.43 14.38
CA SER A 138 -11.43 -3.22 13.71
C SER A 138 -10.58 -2.21 14.48
N VAL A 139 -9.28 -2.48 14.60
CA VAL A 139 -8.33 -1.56 15.24
C VAL A 139 -7.74 -0.63 14.21
N VAL A 140 -7.95 0.66 14.39
CA VAL A 140 -7.49 1.72 13.47
C VAL A 140 -6.19 2.40 13.94
N ASN A 141 -5.85 2.30 15.22
CA ASN A 141 -4.56 2.78 15.75
C ASN A 141 -4.08 1.85 16.87
N GLY A 142 -2.75 1.60 16.93
CA GLY A 142 -2.13 0.71 17.93
C GLY A 142 -1.86 -0.72 17.44
N CYS A 143 -1.97 -0.99 16.14
CA CYS A 143 -1.71 -2.29 15.51
C CYS A 143 -0.33 -2.89 15.92
N GLN A 144 0.74 -2.08 15.84
CA GLN A 144 2.09 -2.53 16.24
C GLN A 144 2.14 -2.93 17.72
N SER A 145 1.47 -2.15 18.56
CA SER A 145 1.40 -2.42 20.00
C SER A 145 0.67 -3.72 20.28
N LEU A 146 -0.50 -3.93 19.66
CA LEU A 146 -1.27 -5.16 19.81
C LEU A 146 -0.50 -6.39 19.35
N ASN A 147 0.17 -6.33 18.20
CA ASN A 147 1.01 -7.42 17.72
C ASN A 147 2.17 -7.71 18.69
N THR A 148 2.78 -6.66 19.26
CA THR A 148 3.87 -6.83 20.23
C THR A 148 3.34 -7.42 21.55
N ILE A 149 2.23 -6.92 22.07
CA ILE A 149 1.55 -7.45 23.27
C ILE A 149 1.19 -8.92 23.04
N GLN A 150 0.59 -9.25 21.88
CA GLN A 150 0.23 -10.62 21.52
C GLN A 150 1.44 -11.56 21.42
N SER A 151 2.58 -11.06 20.91
CA SER A 151 3.83 -11.84 20.86
C SER A 151 4.38 -12.19 22.25
N CYS A 152 3.95 -11.46 23.29
CA CYS A 152 4.28 -11.67 24.69
C CYS A 152 3.11 -12.30 25.49
N SER A 153 2.09 -12.84 24.83
CA SER A 153 0.82 -13.27 25.43
C SER A 153 0.98 -14.20 26.63
N GLU A 154 1.91 -15.15 26.58
CA GLU A 154 2.15 -16.10 27.68
C GLU A 154 2.65 -15.43 28.98
N THR A 155 3.39 -14.35 28.85
CA THR A 155 3.78 -13.51 29.98
C THR A 155 2.64 -12.58 30.38
N VAL A 156 2.03 -11.89 29.40
CA VAL A 156 1.00 -10.88 29.63
C VAL A 156 -0.21 -11.45 30.35
N LYS A 157 -0.63 -12.69 30.07
CA LYS A 157 -1.73 -13.37 30.77
C LYS A 157 -1.52 -13.51 32.28
N LYS A 158 -0.26 -13.48 32.73
CA LYS A 158 0.14 -13.63 34.13
C LYS A 158 0.39 -12.29 34.84
N LEU A 159 0.39 -11.18 34.08
CA LEU A 159 0.64 -9.86 34.62
C LEU A 159 -0.63 -9.32 35.27
N GLU A 160 -0.49 -8.90 36.51
CA GLU A 160 -1.53 -8.18 37.24
C GLU A 160 -1.26 -6.67 37.18
N GLU A 161 -2.31 -5.86 37.35
CA GLU A 161 -2.23 -4.39 37.37
C GLU A 161 -1.52 -3.78 36.15
N THR A 162 -1.61 -4.45 35.00
CA THR A 162 -1.01 -3.98 33.75
C THR A 162 -2.10 -3.62 32.75
N TYR A 163 -2.22 -2.34 32.46
CA TYR A 163 -3.33 -1.78 31.70
C TYR A 163 -2.84 -1.08 30.44
N VAL A 164 -3.75 -0.92 29.47
CA VAL A 164 -3.57 -0.05 28.29
C VAL A 164 -4.80 0.82 28.12
N LEU A 165 -4.59 2.07 27.70
CA LEU A 165 -5.70 2.93 27.30
C LEU A 165 -6.31 2.40 26.02
N PHE A 166 -7.60 2.09 26.06
CA PHE A 166 -8.37 1.68 24.87
C PHE A 166 -9.53 2.63 24.62
N ARG A 167 -9.78 2.94 23.34
CA ARG A 167 -10.89 3.74 22.87
C ARG A 167 -11.68 2.93 21.86
N PHE A 168 -12.95 2.70 22.13
CA PHE A 168 -13.89 2.02 21.24
C PHE A 168 -14.93 3.03 20.76
N TYR A 169 -15.13 3.12 19.44
CA TYR A 169 -16.09 4.02 18.83
C TYR A 169 -17.10 3.24 17.99
N GLU A 170 -18.40 3.50 18.16
CA GLU A 170 -19.44 2.97 17.29
C GLU A 170 -19.54 3.85 16.04
N ILE A 171 -19.00 3.40 14.92
CA ILE A 171 -18.91 4.14 13.67
C ILE A 171 -19.41 3.25 12.52
N PRO A 172 -20.72 3.18 12.26
CA PRO A 172 -21.28 2.40 11.17
C PRO A 172 -20.97 2.99 9.79
N GLN A 173 -20.67 4.30 9.70
CA GLN A 173 -20.38 4.97 8.43
C GLN A 173 -18.91 4.77 8.02
N ARG A 174 -18.69 4.14 6.88
CA ARG A 174 -17.35 3.82 6.36
C ARG A 174 -16.47 5.07 6.16
N ASP A 175 -17.02 6.11 5.53
CA ASP A 175 -16.24 7.34 5.28
C ASP A 175 -15.75 8.01 6.57
N ARG A 176 -16.57 7.96 7.63
CA ARG A 176 -16.19 8.48 8.95
C ARG A 176 -15.16 7.60 9.64
N ALA A 177 -15.26 6.27 9.49
CA ALA A 177 -14.28 5.31 9.97
C ALA A 177 -12.90 5.53 9.32
N ASP A 178 -12.87 5.76 8.02
CA ASP A 178 -11.65 6.06 7.27
C ASP A 178 -11.01 7.37 7.72
N LEU A 179 -11.81 8.43 7.94
CA LEU A 179 -11.32 9.71 8.48
C LEU A 179 -10.73 9.56 9.88
N ILE A 180 -11.35 8.78 10.76
CA ILE A 180 -10.82 8.52 12.11
C ILE A 180 -9.50 7.75 12.00
N SER A 181 -9.44 6.72 11.15
CA SER A 181 -8.22 5.96 10.91
C SER A 181 -7.08 6.86 10.41
N ILE A 182 -7.36 7.72 9.44
CA ILE A 182 -6.38 8.68 8.89
C ILE A 182 -5.90 9.64 9.97
N ASN A 183 -6.82 10.29 10.69
CA ASN A 183 -6.46 11.35 11.65
C ASN A 183 -5.77 10.80 12.89
N THR A 184 -6.18 9.64 13.42
CA THR A 184 -5.51 9.01 14.57
C THR A 184 -4.12 8.50 14.22
N ASN A 185 -3.88 8.10 12.97
CA ASN A 185 -2.55 7.68 12.49
C ASN A 185 -1.67 8.87 12.05
N SER A 186 -2.22 10.03 11.73
CA SER A 186 -1.46 11.22 11.34
C SER A 186 -0.64 11.82 12.49
N GLN A 187 -1.04 11.54 13.72
CA GLN A 187 -0.26 11.91 14.93
C GLN A 187 1.08 11.14 15.05
N SER A 188 1.24 10.04 14.36
CA SER A 188 2.53 9.42 14.07
C SER A 188 2.77 9.60 12.58
N ALA A 189 3.95 10.06 12.14
CA ALA A 189 4.29 10.43 10.75
C ALA A 189 3.78 9.43 9.69
N VAL A 190 2.49 9.51 9.35
CA VAL A 190 1.84 8.71 8.30
C VAL A 190 2.32 9.27 6.97
N LYS A 191 2.97 8.44 6.16
CA LYS A 191 3.37 8.87 4.83
C LYS A 191 2.17 8.89 3.89
N PRO A 192 2.13 9.78 2.89
CA PRO A 192 1.04 9.83 1.91
C PRO A 192 0.71 8.47 1.27
N ARG A 193 1.70 7.63 1.05
CA ARG A 193 1.50 6.25 0.55
C ARG A 193 0.60 5.42 1.48
N ASP A 194 0.77 5.54 2.79
CA ASP A 194 -0.01 4.77 3.76
C ASP A 194 -1.49 5.19 3.74
N LEU A 195 -1.75 6.50 3.52
CA LEU A 195 -3.11 7.03 3.36
C LEU A 195 -3.82 6.47 2.11
N ARG A 196 -3.05 6.14 1.07
CA ARG A 196 -3.59 5.62 -0.20
C ARG A 196 -3.75 4.10 -0.22
N SER A 197 -3.28 3.40 0.80
CA SER A 197 -3.37 1.93 0.85
C SER A 197 -4.81 1.40 0.86
N ASN A 198 -5.77 2.18 1.37
CA ASN A 198 -7.20 1.86 1.43
C ASN A 198 -8.03 2.63 0.38
N ASP A 199 -7.39 3.37 -0.54
CA ASP A 199 -8.11 4.04 -1.64
C ASP A 199 -8.82 3.00 -2.51
N LYS A 200 -10.11 3.25 -2.84
CA LYS A 200 -10.96 2.34 -3.62
C LYS A 200 -10.30 1.89 -4.93
N ARG A 201 -9.57 2.80 -5.60
CA ARG A 201 -8.88 2.51 -6.87
C ARG A 201 -7.72 1.54 -6.66
N VAL A 202 -6.96 1.71 -5.57
CA VAL A 202 -5.83 0.83 -5.22
C VAL A 202 -6.34 -0.56 -4.85
N LEU A 203 -7.41 -0.64 -4.05
CA LEU A 203 -8.02 -1.91 -3.65
C LEU A 203 -8.66 -2.63 -4.85
N ASN A 204 -9.33 -1.90 -5.75
CA ASN A 204 -9.87 -2.47 -6.98
C ASN A 204 -8.74 -3.04 -7.86
N LEU A 205 -7.64 -2.30 -8.01
CA LEU A 205 -6.48 -2.74 -8.76
C LEU A 205 -5.84 -4.00 -8.15
N LYS A 206 -5.70 -4.05 -6.81
CA LYS A 206 -5.24 -5.25 -6.09
C LYS A 206 -6.10 -6.44 -6.44
N ARG A 207 -7.42 -6.31 -6.30
CA ARG A 207 -8.37 -7.39 -6.59
C ARG A 207 -8.27 -7.87 -8.04
N GLN A 208 -8.29 -6.97 -9.02
CA GLN A 208 -8.17 -7.32 -10.43
C GLN A 208 -6.85 -8.05 -10.72
N PHE A 209 -5.76 -7.58 -10.12
CA PHE A 209 -4.44 -8.19 -10.29
C PHE A 209 -4.39 -9.62 -9.72
N GLU A 210 -4.87 -9.81 -8.49
CA GLU A 210 -4.87 -11.12 -7.81
C GLU A 210 -5.87 -12.10 -8.44
N GLN A 211 -6.98 -11.62 -8.98
CA GLN A 211 -7.92 -12.44 -9.78
C GLN A 211 -7.30 -12.88 -11.11
N LYS A 212 -6.55 -12.00 -11.77
CA LYS A 212 -5.90 -12.33 -13.05
C LYS A 212 -4.71 -13.27 -12.88
N TYR A 213 -3.95 -13.10 -11.80
CA TYR A 213 -2.74 -13.85 -11.49
C TYR A 213 -2.88 -14.54 -10.13
N ALA A 214 -3.36 -15.80 -10.14
CA ALA A 214 -3.58 -16.55 -8.90
C ALA A 214 -2.29 -16.72 -8.06
N GLN A 215 -1.11 -16.79 -8.71
CA GLN A 215 0.20 -16.80 -8.07
C GLN A 215 0.69 -15.41 -7.66
N GLY A 216 -0.04 -14.34 -8.00
CA GLY A 216 0.36 -12.96 -7.76
C GLY A 216 -0.08 -12.44 -6.40
N TYR A 217 0.55 -11.33 -5.99
CA TYR A 217 0.16 -10.60 -4.79
C TYR A 217 0.49 -9.11 -4.92
N PHE A 218 -0.48 -8.25 -4.61
CA PHE A 218 -0.27 -6.82 -4.64
C PHE A 218 -0.22 -6.25 -3.22
N VAL A 219 1.00 -5.92 -2.77
CA VAL A 219 1.29 -5.36 -1.45
C VAL A 219 0.83 -3.90 -1.41
N THR A 220 -0.23 -3.60 -0.67
CA THR A 220 -0.78 -2.25 -0.57
C THR A 220 -0.37 -1.55 0.71
N LYS A 221 -0.21 -2.27 1.82
CA LYS A 221 0.11 -1.70 3.14
C LYS A 221 1.60 -1.81 3.44
N ARG A 222 2.12 -0.83 4.16
CA ARG A 222 3.51 -0.90 4.64
C ARG A 222 3.65 -2.02 5.68
N GLY A 223 4.68 -2.86 5.51
CA GLY A 223 4.92 -4.01 6.38
C GLY A 223 4.09 -5.24 6.04
N GLU A 224 3.18 -5.14 5.07
CA GLU A 224 2.48 -6.29 4.49
C GLU A 224 3.51 -7.17 3.76
N VAL A 225 3.45 -8.46 4.01
CA VAL A 225 4.33 -9.46 3.39
C VAL A 225 3.47 -10.37 2.52
N ALA A 226 3.91 -10.57 1.27
CA ALA A 226 3.24 -11.53 0.40
C ALA A 226 3.29 -12.94 1.02
N PRO A 227 2.21 -13.72 0.93
CA PRO A 227 2.21 -15.13 1.35
C PRO A 227 3.33 -15.91 0.68
N SER A 228 3.86 -16.92 1.37
CA SER A 228 5.03 -17.69 0.92
C SER A 228 4.78 -18.58 -0.32
N ASP A 229 3.51 -18.85 -0.61
CA ASP A 229 3.06 -19.59 -1.79
C ASP A 229 2.99 -18.74 -3.06
N LYS A 230 3.20 -17.41 -2.96
CA LYS A 230 3.15 -16.51 -4.11
C LYS A 230 4.48 -16.44 -4.86
N ASP A 231 4.38 -16.35 -6.19
CA ASP A 231 5.56 -16.18 -7.05
C ASP A 231 6.13 -14.76 -6.92
N LYS A 232 7.39 -14.67 -6.52
CA LYS A 232 8.09 -13.38 -6.34
C LYS A 232 8.10 -12.51 -7.60
N ASN A 233 8.03 -13.10 -8.78
CA ASN A 233 7.96 -12.36 -10.05
C ASN A 233 6.59 -11.70 -10.27
N TYR A 234 5.58 -12.13 -9.53
CA TYR A 234 4.22 -11.61 -9.55
C TYR A 234 3.86 -10.87 -8.25
N VAL A 235 4.83 -10.54 -7.42
CA VAL A 235 4.64 -9.67 -6.25
C VAL A 235 4.98 -8.24 -6.62
N ILE A 236 4.04 -7.33 -6.40
CA ILE A 236 4.21 -5.90 -6.69
C ILE A 236 3.88 -5.10 -5.44
N ASP A 237 4.77 -4.18 -5.05
CA ASP A 237 4.51 -3.22 -3.98
C ASP A 237 3.91 -1.93 -4.55
N LEU A 238 2.94 -1.34 -3.84
CA LEU A 238 2.27 -0.10 -4.23
C LEU A 238 3.25 1.06 -4.44
N SER A 239 4.30 1.18 -3.60
CA SER A 239 5.34 2.22 -3.75
C SER A 239 6.13 2.04 -5.03
N ASP A 240 6.50 0.79 -5.35
CA ASP A 240 7.22 0.47 -6.56
C ASP A 240 6.35 0.70 -7.79
N LEU A 241 5.08 0.27 -7.77
CA LEU A 241 4.14 0.55 -8.84
C LEU A 241 3.98 2.06 -9.08
N GLY A 242 3.83 2.86 -8.04
CA GLY A 242 3.76 4.33 -8.17
C GLY A 242 4.97 4.92 -8.90
N LYS A 243 6.17 4.41 -8.61
CA LYS A 243 7.41 4.83 -9.29
C LYS A 243 7.45 4.37 -10.76
N TYR A 244 6.95 3.18 -11.05
CA TYR A 244 6.88 2.68 -12.43
C TYR A 244 5.88 3.48 -13.26
N LEU A 245 4.71 3.77 -12.71
CA LEU A 245 3.69 4.56 -13.38
C LEU A 245 4.14 6.00 -13.66
N ILE A 246 4.85 6.64 -12.73
CA ILE A 246 5.38 8.00 -12.94
C ILE A 246 6.47 8.00 -14.01
N ALA A 247 7.33 6.97 -14.03
CA ALA A 247 8.41 6.84 -15.02
C ALA A 247 7.86 6.55 -16.42
N TRP A 248 6.95 5.57 -16.54
CA TRP A 248 6.42 5.12 -17.82
C TRP A 248 5.30 6.00 -18.34
N HIS A 249 4.18 6.09 -17.60
CA HIS A 249 2.97 6.77 -18.09
C HIS A 249 3.02 8.29 -18.00
N SER A 250 3.66 8.84 -16.96
CA SER A 250 3.82 10.28 -16.83
C SER A 250 5.10 10.81 -17.46
N GLN A 251 5.97 9.93 -17.94
CA GLN A 251 7.25 10.30 -18.57
C GLN A 251 8.10 11.21 -17.68
N ARG A 252 8.11 10.93 -16.35
CA ARG A 252 8.80 11.74 -15.34
C ARG A 252 9.65 10.89 -14.38
N PRO A 253 10.62 10.11 -14.89
CA PRO A 253 11.50 9.30 -14.03
C PRO A 253 12.30 10.14 -13.05
N ASN A 254 12.56 11.39 -13.38
CA ASN A 254 13.29 12.35 -12.54
C ASN A 254 12.61 12.66 -11.20
N ILE A 255 11.37 12.29 -10.99
CA ILE A 255 10.65 12.44 -9.71
C ILE A 255 10.30 11.08 -9.06
N SER A 256 10.66 9.96 -9.66
CA SER A 256 10.36 8.61 -9.15
C SER A 256 10.97 8.32 -7.77
N TYR A 257 12.03 9.05 -7.39
CA TYR A 257 12.64 8.92 -6.05
C TYR A 257 11.78 9.52 -4.92
N GLY A 258 10.81 10.38 -5.27
CA GLY A 258 10.00 11.12 -4.31
C GLY A 258 8.67 10.45 -4.01
N GLU A 259 8.67 9.32 -3.28
CA GLU A 259 7.46 8.58 -2.91
C GLU A 259 6.35 9.47 -2.35
N THR A 260 6.70 10.40 -1.44
CA THR A 260 5.76 11.38 -0.88
C THR A 260 5.06 12.18 -1.98
N LYS A 261 5.81 12.69 -2.97
CA LYS A 261 5.23 13.45 -4.08
C LYS A 261 4.32 12.61 -4.97
N ILE A 262 4.66 11.34 -5.18
CA ILE A 262 3.88 10.40 -6.00
C ILE A 262 2.51 10.18 -5.36
N PHE A 263 2.46 9.89 -4.07
CA PHE A 263 1.23 9.55 -3.36
C PHE A 263 0.46 10.75 -2.82
N ASP A 264 1.04 11.94 -2.82
CA ASP A 264 0.38 13.20 -2.51
C ASP A 264 -0.06 13.91 -3.80
N LYS A 265 0.88 14.59 -4.45
CA LYS A 265 0.59 15.49 -5.58
C LYS A 265 0.16 14.76 -6.87
N TYR A 266 0.77 13.59 -7.17
CA TYR A 266 0.57 12.91 -8.45
C TYR A 266 -0.42 11.73 -8.35
N PHE A 267 -0.88 11.38 -7.18
CA PHE A 267 -1.76 10.23 -6.98
C PHE A 267 -3.02 10.30 -7.83
N GLU A 268 -3.72 11.44 -7.81
CA GLU A 268 -4.95 11.63 -8.57
C GLU A 268 -4.76 11.50 -10.09
N ILE A 269 -3.60 11.93 -10.59
CA ILE A 269 -3.28 11.82 -12.02
C ILE A 269 -2.92 10.38 -12.40
N LEU A 270 -2.15 9.71 -11.55
CA LEU A 270 -1.68 8.35 -11.80
C LEU A 270 -2.81 7.34 -11.66
N PHE A 271 -3.57 7.37 -10.57
CA PHE A 271 -4.58 6.37 -10.24
C PHE A 271 -5.99 6.72 -10.74
N LYS A 272 -6.16 7.80 -11.52
CA LYS A 272 -7.41 8.09 -12.27
C LYS A 272 -7.61 7.15 -13.45
N ARG A 273 -6.52 6.61 -14.01
CA ARG A 273 -6.56 5.69 -15.15
C ARG A 273 -6.93 4.29 -14.67
N ASP A 274 -7.75 3.61 -15.44
CA ASP A 274 -8.03 2.18 -15.27
C ASP A 274 -6.88 1.38 -15.88
N TYR A 275 -6.01 0.85 -15.01
CA TYR A 275 -4.87 0.05 -15.44
C TYR A 275 -5.26 -1.42 -15.52
N LYS A 276 -5.02 -2.04 -16.67
CA LYS A 276 -5.16 -3.49 -16.81
C LYS A 276 -4.06 -4.21 -16.02
N PRO A 277 -4.38 -5.32 -15.34
CA PRO A 277 -3.38 -6.11 -14.60
C PRO A 277 -2.15 -6.51 -15.42
N GLU A 278 -2.35 -6.77 -16.71
CA GLU A 278 -1.28 -7.15 -17.64
C GLU A 278 -0.25 -6.02 -17.83
N ASN A 279 -0.70 -4.77 -17.88
CA ASN A 279 0.19 -3.62 -18.00
C ASN A 279 1.02 -3.43 -16.71
N ILE A 280 0.41 -3.66 -15.55
CA ILE A 280 1.09 -3.59 -14.26
C ILE A 280 2.14 -4.69 -14.15
N GLN A 281 1.78 -5.91 -14.51
CA GLN A 281 2.71 -7.04 -14.51
C GLN A 281 3.86 -6.81 -15.49
N ALA A 282 3.60 -6.28 -16.67
CA ALA A 282 4.62 -5.95 -17.64
C ALA A 282 5.63 -4.90 -17.13
N LEU A 283 5.14 -3.85 -16.44
CA LEU A 283 6.01 -2.87 -15.79
C LEU A 283 6.90 -3.53 -14.72
N ASN A 284 6.32 -4.45 -13.94
CA ASN A 284 7.07 -5.19 -12.93
C ASN A 284 8.16 -6.07 -13.57
N LEU A 285 7.85 -6.77 -14.66
CA LEU A 285 8.79 -7.61 -15.40
C LEU A 285 9.92 -6.77 -16.02
N TRP A 286 9.62 -5.62 -16.65
CA TRP A 286 10.63 -4.69 -17.14
C TRP A 286 11.57 -4.24 -16.02
N MET A 287 11.02 -3.77 -14.90
CA MET A 287 11.83 -3.30 -13.77
C MET A 287 12.63 -4.41 -13.09
N THR A 288 12.03 -5.58 -12.91
CA THR A 288 12.74 -6.75 -12.35
C THR A 288 13.92 -7.12 -13.23
N THR A 289 13.73 -7.11 -14.55
CA THR A 289 14.81 -7.41 -15.50
C THR A 289 15.85 -6.30 -15.49
N ILE A 290 15.47 -5.03 -15.50
CA ILE A 290 16.41 -3.90 -15.35
C ILE A 290 17.24 -4.08 -14.09
N LYS A 291 16.60 -4.27 -12.92
CA LYS A 291 17.29 -4.42 -11.63
C LYS A 291 18.28 -5.59 -11.62
N LYS A 292 17.97 -6.69 -12.33
CA LYS A 292 18.87 -7.85 -12.48
C LYS A 292 20.20 -7.48 -13.16
N TYR A 293 20.19 -6.51 -14.06
CA TYR A 293 21.38 -6.05 -14.78
C TYR A 293 22.10 -4.86 -14.10
N TRP A 294 21.43 -4.16 -13.16
CA TRP A 294 22.01 -3.04 -12.41
C TRP A 294 22.77 -3.53 -11.16
N VAL A 295 23.77 -4.37 -11.38
CA VAL A 295 24.58 -5.01 -10.34
C VAL A 295 26.04 -4.59 -10.45
N GLU A 296 26.85 -4.87 -9.43
CA GLU A 296 28.26 -4.44 -9.37
C GLU A 296 29.13 -5.03 -10.46
N SER A 297 28.81 -6.24 -10.94
CA SER A 297 29.49 -6.85 -12.08
C SER A 297 29.30 -6.09 -13.40
N ASN A 298 28.39 -5.13 -13.43
CA ASN A 298 28.13 -4.19 -14.52
C ASN A 298 28.05 -4.81 -15.93
N PRO A 299 27.19 -5.81 -16.14
CA PRO A 299 27.10 -6.48 -17.45
C PRO A 299 26.60 -5.57 -18.57
N LEU A 300 25.98 -4.41 -18.23
CA LEU A 300 25.52 -3.39 -19.17
C LEU A 300 26.61 -2.39 -19.56
N ARG A 301 27.79 -2.46 -18.94
CA ARG A 301 28.86 -1.48 -19.13
C ARG A 301 28.39 -0.04 -18.89
N LEU A 302 27.56 0.13 -17.85
CA LEU A 302 27.12 1.45 -17.42
C LEU A 302 28.32 2.28 -16.93
N ASN A 303 28.28 3.58 -17.15
CA ASN A 303 29.22 4.50 -16.52
C ASN A 303 29.12 4.33 -15.00
N GLU A 304 30.26 4.33 -14.30
CA GLU A 304 30.31 4.14 -12.84
C GLU A 304 29.43 5.14 -12.09
N THR A 305 29.36 6.37 -12.58
CA THR A 305 28.48 7.42 -12.02
C THR A 305 27.00 7.01 -12.13
N LEU A 306 26.54 6.47 -13.25
CA LEU A 306 25.19 5.95 -13.38
C LEU A 306 24.98 4.76 -12.45
N LEU A 307 25.92 3.83 -12.44
CA LEU A 307 25.85 2.63 -11.60
C LEU A 307 25.77 2.97 -10.10
N SER A 308 26.44 4.03 -9.66
CA SER A 308 26.36 4.54 -8.28
C SER A 308 24.97 5.10 -7.92
N MET A 309 24.17 5.49 -8.93
CA MET A 309 22.82 6.05 -8.75
C MET A 309 21.70 5.00 -8.82
N LYS A 310 21.91 3.81 -8.27
CA LYS A 310 20.93 2.68 -8.25
C LYS A 310 19.53 3.06 -7.71
N ALA A 311 19.43 4.07 -6.88
CA ALA A 311 18.14 4.53 -6.32
C ALA A 311 17.29 5.34 -7.33
N TYR A 312 17.89 5.86 -8.40
CA TYR A 312 17.24 6.80 -9.34
C TYR A 312 17.30 6.31 -10.79
N ALA A 313 18.47 5.97 -11.26
CA ALA A 313 18.73 5.73 -12.66
C ALA A 313 17.99 4.53 -13.28
N PRO A 314 17.65 3.44 -12.56
CA PRO A 314 16.81 2.38 -13.11
C PRO A 314 15.43 2.85 -13.59
N PHE A 315 14.84 3.90 -12.99
CA PHE A 315 13.58 4.46 -13.47
C PHE A 315 13.76 5.26 -14.77
N HIS A 316 14.92 5.88 -14.96
CA HIS A 316 15.28 6.50 -16.25
C HIS A 316 15.52 5.44 -17.33
N HIS A 317 16.01 4.26 -16.95
CA HIS A 317 16.14 3.14 -17.85
C HIS A 317 14.76 2.63 -18.32
N LEU A 318 13.80 2.48 -17.38
CA LEU A 318 12.43 2.13 -17.71
C LEU A 318 11.77 3.16 -18.64
N TYR A 319 12.00 4.46 -18.38
CA TYR A 319 11.59 5.55 -19.26
C TYR A 319 12.22 5.46 -20.64
N ALA A 320 13.53 5.20 -20.74
CA ALA A 320 14.25 5.08 -22.00
C ALA A 320 13.67 3.95 -22.88
N ILE A 321 13.27 2.82 -22.26
CA ILE A 321 12.59 1.73 -22.97
C ILE A 321 11.26 2.24 -23.57
N SER A 322 10.45 2.96 -22.80
CA SER A 322 9.17 3.48 -23.29
C SER A 322 9.36 4.43 -24.49
N ILE A 323 10.36 5.30 -24.46
CA ILE A 323 10.68 6.22 -25.55
C ILE A 323 11.17 5.46 -26.78
N MET A 324 12.04 4.48 -26.60
CA MET A 324 12.53 3.66 -27.72
C MET A 324 11.38 2.97 -28.48
N PHE A 325 10.42 2.40 -27.78
CA PHE A 325 9.23 1.82 -28.39
C PHE A 325 8.32 2.86 -29.05
N SER A 326 8.16 4.05 -28.46
CA SER A 326 7.41 5.14 -29.08
C SER A 326 8.00 5.55 -30.44
N ILE A 327 9.31 5.68 -30.50
CA ILE A 327 10.04 6.06 -31.72
C ILE A 327 9.95 4.93 -32.75
N ALA A 328 10.25 3.68 -32.36
CA ALA A 328 10.21 2.52 -33.24
C ALA A 328 8.83 2.29 -33.90
N ASN A 329 7.76 2.68 -33.22
CA ASN A 329 6.39 2.55 -33.72
C ASN A 329 5.88 3.81 -34.43
N ASN A 330 6.71 4.84 -34.67
CA ASN A 330 6.30 6.15 -35.20
C ASN A 330 5.12 6.81 -34.39
N GLN A 331 5.10 6.59 -33.08
CA GLN A 331 4.06 7.07 -32.16
C GLN A 331 4.66 8.00 -31.08
N GLN A 332 5.46 8.98 -31.48
CA GLN A 332 6.21 9.84 -30.55
C GLN A 332 5.30 10.61 -29.56
N ASP A 333 4.04 10.84 -29.91
CA ASP A 333 3.06 11.53 -29.07
C ASP A 333 2.27 10.57 -28.13
N ARG A 334 2.53 9.29 -28.18
CA ARG A 334 1.82 8.28 -27.38
C ARG A 334 2.78 7.46 -26.53
N VAL A 335 2.41 7.31 -25.27
CA VAL A 335 3.11 6.38 -24.37
C VAL A 335 2.68 4.96 -24.72
N PRO A 336 3.62 4.05 -25.06
CA PRO A 336 3.27 2.69 -25.46
C PRO A 336 2.69 1.90 -24.28
N GLU A 337 1.81 0.95 -24.58
CA GLU A 337 1.23 0.04 -23.59
C GLU A 337 2.31 -0.93 -23.07
N PRO A 338 2.58 -0.98 -21.76
CA PRO A 338 3.65 -1.82 -21.19
C PRO A 338 3.54 -3.30 -21.57
N TYR A 339 2.31 -3.83 -21.56
CA TYR A 339 2.04 -5.23 -21.91
C TYR A 339 2.45 -5.54 -23.36
N VAL A 340 2.07 -4.68 -24.30
CA VAL A 340 2.41 -4.86 -25.72
C VAL A 340 3.92 -4.82 -25.92
N THR A 341 4.60 -3.86 -25.29
CA THR A 341 6.07 -3.72 -25.41
C THR A 341 6.80 -4.94 -24.84
N TRP A 342 6.37 -5.40 -23.65
CA TRP A 342 6.96 -6.57 -23.02
C TRP A 342 6.75 -7.83 -23.86
N THR A 343 5.50 -8.07 -24.29
CA THR A 343 5.13 -9.27 -25.06
C THR A 343 5.90 -9.33 -26.37
N ASN A 344 5.97 -8.21 -27.10
CA ASN A 344 6.71 -8.16 -28.37
C ASN A 344 8.21 -8.43 -28.15
N ALA A 345 8.82 -7.77 -27.16
CA ALA A 345 10.23 -7.96 -26.86
C ALA A 345 10.56 -9.40 -26.41
N ASN A 346 9.70 -9.98 -25.56
CA ASN A 346 9.88 -11.32 -25.03
C ASN A 346 9.69 -12.39 -26.12
N THR A 347 8.64 -12.25 -26.94
CA THR A 347 8.37 -13.17 -28.05
C THR A 347 9.50 -13.16 -29.10
N ALA A 348 10.07 -11.98 -29.32
CA ALA A 348 11.22 -11.82 -30.25
C ALA A 348 12.56 -12.16 -29.59
N ASN A 349 12.62 -12.57 -28.34
CA ASN A 349 13.83 -12.76 -27.53
C ASN A 349 14.77 -11.53 -27.52
N MET A 350 14.21 -10.33 -27.56
CA MET A 350 14.93 -9.06 -27.64
C MET A 350 15.05 -8.31 -26.32
N VAL A 351 14.47 -8.83 -25.23
CA VAL A 351 14.43 -8.12 -23.93
C VAL A 351 15.82 -7.69 -23.48
N GLU A 352 16.80 -8.60 -23.49
CA GLU A 352 18.17 -8.29 -23.07
C GLU A 352 18.84 -7.27 -24.01
N GLN A 353 18.61 -7.39 -25.30
CA GLN A 353 19.14 -6.46 -26.28
C GLN A 353 18.59 -5.05 -26.09
N ILE A 354 17.28 -4.92 -25.88
CA ILE A 354 16.64 -3.62 -25.62
C ILE A 354 17.22 -2.98 -24.35
N ILE A 355 17.43 -3.76 -23.29
CA ILE A 355 18.05 -3.28 -22.06
C ILE A 355 19.49 -2.80 -22.32
N LYS A 356 20.29 -3.53 -23.11
CA LYS A 356 21.66 -3.11 -23.47
C LYS A 356 21.67 -1.83 -24.32
N MET A 357 20.79 -1.74 -25.30
CA MET A 357 20.65 -0.54 -26.15
C MET A 357 20.29 0.69 -25.35
N THR A 358 19.25 0.59 -24.52
CA THR A 358 18.81 1.73 -23.67
C THR A 358 19.85 2.09 -22.62
N ALA A 359 20.61 1.15 -22.07
CA ALA A 359 21.76 1.43 -21.20
C ALA A 359 22.86 2.24 -21.93
N SER A 360 23.14 1.92 -23.20
CA SER A 360 24.05 2.69 -24.03
C SER A 360 23.57 4.13 -24.25
N CYS A 361 22.27 4.32 -24.48
CA CYS A 361 21.67 5.65 -24.58
C CYS A 361 21.81 6.45 -23.28
N LEU A 362 21.63 5.81 -22.10
CA LEU A 362 21.84 6.46 -20.82
C LEU A 362 23.30 6.92 -20.62
N ASN A 363 24.28 6.09 -21.01
CA ASN A 363 25.68 6.44 -20.99
C ASN A 363 25.96 7.68 -21.90
N SER A 364 25.41 7.67 -23.10
CA SER A 364 25.55 8.76 -24.06
C SER A 364 24.93 10.06 -23.56
N ALA A 365 23.73 9.96 -22.95
CA ALA A 365 23.05 11.11 -22.34
C ALA A 365 23.87 11.72 -21.19
N LEU A 366 24.42 10.89 -20.29
CA LEU A 366 25.29 11.37 -19.21
C LEU A 366 26.57 12.02 -19.75
N LYS A 367 27.22 11.40 -20.75
CA LYS A 367 28.42 11.94 -21.39
C LYS A 367 28.14 13.31 -21.99
N SER A 368 27.08 13.45 -22.78
CA SER A 368 26.69 14.74 -23.39
C SER A 368 26.37 15.79 -22.32
N ALA A 369 25.73 15.42 -21.23
CA ALA A 369 25.44 16.30 -20.12
C ALA A 369 26.73 16.78 -19.41
N SER A 370 27.69 15.89 -19.19
CA SER A 370 28.94 16.19 -18.49
C SER A 370 29.90 17.09 -19.28
N THR A 371 29.79 17.09 -20.63
CA THR A 371 30.61 17.96 -21.51
C THR A 371 29.99 19.34 -21.71
N ARG A 372 28.79 19.56 -21.22
CA ARG A 372 28.09 20.87 -21.35
C ARG A 372 28.67 21.88 -20.38
N THR A 373 28.92 23.09 -20.86
CA THR A 373 29.39 24.20 -20.01
C THR A 373 28.33 24.51 -18.96
N VAL A 374 28.70 24.43 -17.68
CA VAL A 374 27.82 24.80 -16.57
C VAL A 374 27.89 26.32 -16.39
N PRO A 375 26.78 27.08 -16.33
CA PRO A 375 26.77 28.50 -16.08
C PRO A 375 27.52 28.86 -14.78
N ASN A 376 28.18 30.00 -14.77
CA ASN A 376 28.91 30.54 -13.60
C ASN A 376 30.09 29.67 -13.11
N ASN A 377 30.81 29.00 -13.99
CA ASN A 377 31.90 28.07 -13.65
C ASN A 377 31.52 26.97 -12.65
N GLY A 378 30.26 26.58 -12.63
CA GLY A 378 29.78 25.50 -11.77
C GLY A 378 30.33 24.13 -12.18
N ILE A 379 30.39 23.20 -11.20
CA ILE A 379 30.76 21.80 -11.43
C ILE A 379 29.51 21.00 -11.83
N PHE A 380 29.61 20.18 -12.89
CA PHE A 380 28.52 19.29 -13.25
C PHE A 380 28.23 18.29 -12.13
N SER A 381 26.96 18.25 -11.68
CA SER A 381 26.49 17.31 -10.65
C SER A 381 25.58 16.25 -11.28
N PRO A 382 26.04 15.00 -11.44
CA PRO A 382 25.22 13.92 -11.98
C PRO A 382 23.93 13.66 -11.18
N GLN A 383 24.00 13.80 -9.86
CA GLN A 383 22.83 13.63 -9.00
C GLN A 383 21.76 14.72 -9.20
N ASN A 384 22.17 15.97 -9.46
CA ASN A 384 21.23 17.04 -9.78
C ASN A 384 20.70 16.88 -11.21
N TRP A 385 21.56 16.49 -12.14
CA TRP A 385 21.17 16.21 -13.52
C TRP A 385 20.07 15.15 -13.60
N ILE A 386 20.26 13.98 -12.97
CA ILE A 386 19.29 12.88 -13.08
C ILE A 386 17.93 13.23 -12.47
N LYS A 387 17.89 14.15 -11.50
CA LYS A 387 16.67 14.67 -10.88
C LYS A 387 16.03 15.84 -11.64
N SER A 388 16.68 16.33 -12.68
CA SER A 388 16.23 17.49 -13.47
C SER A 388 15.40 17.04 -14.68
N LYS A 389 14.64 17.99 -15.28
CA LYS A 389 13.99 17.76 -16.57
C LYS A 389 15.01 17.63 -17.73
N GLN A 390 16.21 18.21 -17.56
CA GLN A 390 17.23 18.17 -18.58
C GLN A 390 17.69 16.73 -18.88
N SER A 391 17.73 15.86 -17.88
CA SER A 391 18.06 14.44 -18.09
C SER A 391 17.10 13.74 -19.06
N LEU A 392 15.82 14.15 -19.09
CA LEU A 392 14.82 13.58 -20.00
C LEU A 392 15.09 13.99 -21.44
N ASN A 393 15.43 15.28 -21.65
CA ASN A 393 15.79 15.79 -22.98
C ASN A 393 17.06 15.12 -23.51
N ASP A 394 18.06 14.95 -22.65
CA ASP A 394 19.34 14.31 -23.03
C ASP A 394 19.14 12.81 -23.36
N ILE A 395 18.31 12.11 -22.62
CA ILE A 395 17.97 10.70 -22.87
C ILE A 395 17.16 10.59 -24.18
N ASN A 396 16.16 11.44 -24.40
CA ASN A 396 15.39 11.45 -25.66
C ASN A 396 16.31 11.69 -26.86
N PHE A 397 17.17 12.69 -26.76
CA PHE A 397 18.13 12.98 -27.81
C PHE A 397 19.05 11.78 -28.10
N ALA A 398 19.56 11.13 -27.04
CA ALA A 398 20.42 9.96 -27.18
C ALA A 398 19.70 8.77 -27.85
N ILE A 399 18.40 8.58 -27.59
CA ILE A 399 17.62 7.50 -28.21
C ILE A 399 17.29 7.83 -29.67
N GLN A 400 16.95 9.07 -29.98
CA GLN A 400 16.67 9.52 -31.37
C GLN A 400 17.87 9.41 -32.29
N ASN A 401 19.10 9.45 -31.76
CA ASN A 401 20.36 9.38 -32.52
C ASN A 401 21.09 8.04 -32.35
N TYR A 402 20.44 7.03 -31.80
CA TYR A 402 20.95 5.69 -31.67
C TYR A 402 20.63 4.88 -32.91
#